data_5bdbebe1f47572c16017ed7e3f605b85
#
_entry.id   5bdbebe1f47572c16017ed7e3f605b85
#
_cell.length_a   1.000
_cell.length_b   1.000
_cell.length_c   1.000
_cell.angle_alpha   90.00
_cell.angle_beta   90.00
_cell.angle_gamma   90.00
#
_symmetry.space_group_name_H-M   'P 1'
#
loop_
_entity.id
_entity.type
_entity.pdbx_description
1 polymer ?
#
loop_
_entity_poly.entity_id
_entity_poly.type
_entity_poly.pdbx_seq_one_letter_code
_entity_poly.pdbx_strand_id
1 'polypeptide(L)'
;EAESKPASSAGDVLTAPVEKPTILVDSQKPGSSREEKEEADKQTKENETDKAEQKAKPKKKPKRAPVKKGEAQSFISVNIKKMDLLMDLIGELVIAEAVVLQNPDLKVPGLDLTNFQKSAGQLSKITSELQDAIMAMRMMPLKNTFQKMNRIVYDTSKKLGKDIELEVIGEDTEVDKNIIEHISDPLMHLIRNSVDHGIESDEDRKAIGKTEKGKVVLEAKNEGGQVWISVSDNGKGLKKDEILEKAKANGLLGNRTEKDLTEKEIFNFITVPGFSTKKKVTEYSGRGVGMDVVVKNIQQVGGVLDIESVEGQGSTMTMKIPLTLAIIDGIIFSVGETNFVTPTNSVTEFIRIEKDKLIVEPDGEEYVMIREECYP
;
A
#
# COMPACT_ATOMS: atom_id res chain seq x y z
N GLU A 1 -53.68 -56.15 -0.14
CA GLU A 1 -54.20 -55.84 1.21
C GLU A 1 -53.20 -54.96 1.94
N ALA A 2 -53.71 -53.87 2.47
CA ALA A 2 -53.16 -52.90 3.39
C ALA A 2 -52.39 -51.70 2.75
N GLU A 3 -53.24 -50.70 2.52
CA GLU A 3 -52.90 -49.26 2.46
C GLU A 3 -52.19 -48.79 3.72
N SER A 4 -51.22 -47.90 3.53
CA SER A 4 -50.94 -46.85 4.53
C SER A 4 -50.42 -45.55 3.87
N LYS A 5 -51.23 -44.52 4.09
CA LYS A 5 -51.00 -43.12 3.66
C LYS A 5 -49.72 -42.51 4.20
N PRO A 6 -49.17 -41.50 3.54
CA PRO A 6 -48.07 -40.67 4.10
C PRO A 6 -48.64 -39.56 4.98
N ALA A 7 -48.02 -39.35 6.13
CA ALA A 7 -48.28 -38.24 7.02
C ALA A 7 -47.48 -36.99 6.60
N SER A 8 -48.20 -35.90 6.38
CA SER A 8 -47.67 -34.54 6.26
C SER A 8 -47.23 -34.01 7.63
N SER A 9 -46.04 -33.47 7.73
CA SER A 9 -45.73 -32.49 8.77
C SER A 9 -44.97 -31.32 8.16
N ALA A 10 -45.70 -30.25 7.96
CA ALA A 10 -45.15 -28.93 7.74
C ALA A 10 -44.47 -28.47 9.03
N GLY A 11 -43.20 -28.22 8.98
CA GLY A 11 -42.43 -27.58 10.03
C GLY A 11 -42.33 -26.08 9.76
N ASP A 12 -42.93 -25.29 10.63
CA ASP A 12 -42.93 -23.83 10.61
C ASP A 12 -41.52 -23.26 10.63
N VAL A 13 -41.25 -22.43 9.64
CA VAL A 13 -40.08 -21.55 9.64
C VAL A 13 -40.42 -20.33 10.49
N LEU A 14 -39.88 -20.28 11.68
CA LEU A 14 -39.91 -19.10 12.55
C LEU A 14 -39.01 -17.99 11.92
N THR A 15 -39.69 -17.03 11.30
CA THR A 15 -39.09 -15.73 10.94
C THR A 15 -39.04 -14.86 12.19
N ALA A 16 -37.84 -14.63 12.72
CA ALA A 16 -37.59 -13.60 13.71
C ALA A 16 -37.64 -12.22 13.04
N PRO A 17 -38.26 -11.20 13.67
CA PRO A 17 -38.32 -9.86 13.10
C PRO A 17 -36.96 -9.15 13.26
N VAL A 18 -36.49 -8.58 12.14
CA VAL A 18 -35.33 -7.68 12.11
C VAL A 18 -35.73 -6.36 12.76
N GLU A 19 -35.19 -6.08 13.93
CA GLU A 19 -35.29 -4.76 14.57
C GLU A 19 -34.54 -3.70 13.77
N LYS A 20 -35.26 -2.67 13.38
CA LYS A 20 -34.69 -1.45 12.78
C LYS A 20 -34.02 -0.65 13.88
N PRO A 21 -32.79 -0.10 13.65
CA PRO A 21 -32.18 0.81 14.61
C PRO A 21 -32.96 2.13 14.64
N THR A 22 -33.50 2.46 15.80
CA THR A 22 -34.13 3.73 16.10
C THR A 22 -33.09 4.80 16.30
N ILE A 23 -33.02 5.77 15.39
CA ILE A 23 -32.21 6.95 15.53
C ILE A 23 -32.90 7.89 16.53
N LEU A 24 -32.35 8.01 17.73
CA LEU A 24 -32.70 9.06 18.69
C LEU A 24 -32.04 10.37 18.24
N VAL A 25 -32.87 11.27 17.72
CA VAL A 25 -32.50 12.66 17.50
C VAL A 25 -32.75 13.41 18.81
N ASP A 26 -31.67 13.73 19.51
CA ASP A 26 -31.74 14.61 20.67
C ASP A 26 -31.63 16.08 20.19
N SER A 27 -32.76 16.77 20.31
CA SER A 27 -32.91 18.19 20.01
C SER A 27 -32.77 18.98 21.31
N GLN A 28 -31.60 19.55 21.54
CA GLN A 28 -31.47 20.63 22.51
C GLN A 28 -31.04 21.93 21.86
N LYS A 29 -31.91 22.91 21.89
CA LYS A 29 -31.72 24.32 21.57
C LYS A 29 -30.99 25.07 22.67
N PRO A 30 -30.32 26.18 22.37
CA PRO A 30 -29.39 26.86 23.27
C PRO A 30 -30.12 27.82 24.23
N GLY A 31 -29.69 27.81 25.48
CA GLY A 31 -30.00 28.80 26.47
C GLY A 31 -28.88 29.86 26.59
N SER A 32 -29.31 31.10 26.51
CA SER A 32 -28.58 32.34 26.67
C SER A 32 -28.21 32.63 28.13
N SER A 33 -27.04 33.24 28.36
CA SER A 33 -26.72 34.29 29.34
C SER A 33 -25.20 34.52 29.24
N ARG A 34 -24.73 35.61 28.79
CA ARG A 34 -24.68 37.00 29.21
C ARG A 34 -23.81 37.25 30.45
N GLU A 35 -22.89 38.21 30.25
CA GLU A 35 -22.22 39.10 31.21
C GLU A 35 -20.97 38.55 31.89
N GLU A 36 -19.95 39.17 31.92
CA GLU A 36 -19.28 40.49 32.05
C GLU A 36 -17.85 40.22 32.49
N LYS A 37 -16.88 40.89 32.18
CA LYS A 37 -16.26 42.21 32.40
C LYS A 37 -14.90 42.19 31.75
N GLU A 38 -14.58 43.14 30.90
CA GLU A 38 -14.01 44.46 31.15
C GLU A 38 -12.67 44.54 31.88
N GLU A 39 -11.87 45.31 31.19
CA GLU A 39 -10.84 46.29 31.59
C GLU A 39 -9.43 45.74 31.68
N ALA A 40 -8.56 46.36 31.11
CA ALA A 40 -7.88 47.60 30.91
C ALA A 40 -6.42 47.25 30.64
N ASP A 41 -5.59 47.91 29.93
CA ASP A 41 -5.25 49.29 30.04
C ASP A 41 -4.45 49.80 28.84
N LYS A 42 -4.69 51.05 28.54
CA LYS A 42 -4.01 51.94 27.63
C LYS A 42 -2.66 52.39 28.21
N GLN A 43 -1.86 52.87 27.34
CA GLN A 43 -0.95 54.03 27.43
C GLN A 43 0.44 53.70 26.91
N THR A 44 1.16 54.52 26.22
CA THR A 44 1.05 55.87 25.74
C THR A 44 2.30 56.21 24.93
N LYS A 45 2.08 57.04 23.89
CA LYS A 45 2.89 58.18 23.39
C LYS A 45 4.22 57.91 22.70
N GLU A 46 4.26 58.32 21.43
CA GLU A 46 4.69 59.64 20.91
C GLU A 46 6.08 60.10 21.31
N ASN A 47 6.91 60.28 20.28
CA ASN A 47 7.63 61.52 19.94
C ASN A 47 8.44 61.22 18.66
N GLU A 48 8.11 61.88 17.52
CA GLU A 48 8.66 63.15 17.02
C GLU A 48 10.20 63.21 17.08
N THR A 49 10.87 63.48 16.03
CA THR A 49 11.08 64.43 14.96
C THR A 49 12.47 64.15 14.41
N ASP A 50 12.89 64.35 13.27
CA ASP A 50 12.96 65.39 12.28
C ASP A 50 14.15 65.10 11.28
N LYS A 51 13.94 65.48 10.01
CA LYS A 51 14.95 65.89 9.01
C LYS A 51 15.97 64.87 8.46
N ALA A 52 15.95 64.59 7.20
CA ALA A 52 16.34 65.52 6.13
C ALA A 52 16.11 64.86 4.72
N GLU A 53 15.63 65.68 3.84
CA GLU A 53 15.50 65.48 2.40
C GLU A 53 16.80 65.08 1.73
N GLN A 54 16.73 64.07 0.83
CA GLN A 54 17.48 64.12 -0.42
C GLN A 54 16.73 63.41 -1.57
N LYS A 55 16.41 64.21 -2.58
CA LYS A 55 15.78 63.85 -3.83
C LYS A 55 16.61 62.82 -4.62
N ALA A 56 16.02 61.68 -4.98
CA ALA A 56 16.50 60.89 -6.08
C ALA A 56 15.31 60.43 -6.98
N LYS A 57 15.46 60.72 -8.28
CA LYS A 57 14.48 60.57 -9.37
C LYS A 57 13.98 59.12 -9.51
N PRO A 58 12.69 58.92 -9.93
CA PRO A 58 12.16 57.55 -10.11
C PRO A 58 12.66 56.91 -11.38
N LYS A 59 13.36 55.77 -11.26
CA LYS A 59 13.66 54.87 -12.38
C LYS A 59 12.38 54.16 -12.81
N LYS A 60 12.04 54.29 -14.09
CA LYS A 60 10.93 53.61 -14.76
C LYS A 60 11.07 52.10 -14.60
N LYS A 61 10.09 51.46 -13.97
CA LYS A 61 9.92 50.00 -13.95
C LYS A 61 9.53 49.53 -15.35
N PRO A 62 10.13 48.42 -15.86
CA PRO A 62 9.71 47.82 -17.11
C PRO A 62 8.26 47.33 -17.00
N LYS A 63 7.45 47.61 -18.00
CA LYS A 63 6.09 47.09 -18.12
C LYS A 63 6.13 45.56 -18.20
N ARG A 64 5.62 44.89 -17.15
CA ARG A 64 5.32 43.45 -17.22
C ARG A 64 4.22 43.25 -18.28
N ALA A 65 4.49 42.32 -19.21
CA ALA A 65 3.49 41.80 -20.14
C ALA A 65 2.31 41.21 -19.36
N PRO A 66 1.10 41.23 -19.88
CA PRO A 66 -0.06 40.65 -19.20
C PRO A 66 0.14 39.15 -19.05
N VAL A 67 0.31 38.69 -17.81
CA VAL A 67 0.20 37.29 -17.44
C VAL A 67 -1.22 36.87 -17.80
N LYS A 68 -1.37 35.90 -18.71
CA LYS A 68 -2.64 35.23 -18.97
C LYS A 68 -3.18 34.78 -17.62
N LYS A 69 -4.37 35.27 -17.23
CA LYS A 69 -5.12 34.76 -16.09
C LYS A 69 -5.35 33.27 -16.35
N GLY A 70 -4.59 32.41 -15.65
CA GLY A 70 -4.93 31.02 -15.51
C GLY A 70 -6.34 30.93 -14.94
N GLU A 71 -7.11 30.01 -15.43
CA GLU A 71 -8.43 29.67 -14.88
C GLU A 71 -8.28 29.52 -13.36
N ALA A 72 -9.09 30.26 -12.62
CA ALA A 72 -9.10 30.16 -11.17
C ALA A 72 -9.63 28.77 -10.82
N GLN A 73 -8.75 27.87 -10.43
CA GLN A 73 -9.15 26.57 -9.89
C GLN A 73 -9.96 26.82 -8.63
N SER A 74 -11.24 26.48 -8.67
CA SER A 74 -12.09 26.53 -7.49
C SER A 74 -11.86 25.26 -6.68
N PHE A 75 -11.41 25.42 -5.44
CA PHE A 75 -11.21 24.30 -4.50
C PHE A 75 -12.46 24.11 -3.65
N ILE A 76 -12.88 22.87 -3.50
CA ILE A 76 -13.95 22.47 -2.57
C ILE A 76 -13.30 21.63 -1.47
N SER A 77 -13.50 22.05 -0.22
CA SER A 77 -13.04 21.26 0.94
C SER A 77 -14.10 20.20 1.28
N VAL A 78 -13.72 18.93 1.22
CA VAL A 78 -14.57 17.79 1.56
C VAL A 78 -14.08 17.13 2.85
N ASN A 79 -15.02 16.71 3.70
CA ASN A 79 -14.68 15.99 4.92
C ASN A 79 -14.21 14.57 4.57
N ILE A 80 -13.04 14.19 5.07
CA ILE A 80 -12.40 12.88 4.83
C ILE A 80 -13.36 11.72 5.16
N LYS A 81 -14.06 11.78 6.30
CA LYS A 81 -15.01 10.71 6.69
C LYS A 81 -16.15 10.50 5.69
N LYS A 82 -16.54 11.56 4.96
CA LYS A 82 -17.55 11.43 3.90
C LYS A 82 -16.97 10.78 2.65
N MET A 83 -15.70 11.02 2.37
CA MET A 83 -15.00 10.34 1.29
C MET A 83 -14.81 8.86 1.60
N ASP A 84 -14.43 8.53 2.85
CA ASP A 84 -14.29 7.13 3.28
C ASP A 84 -15.63 6.39 3.14
N LEU A 85 -16.74 6.97 3.65
CA LEU A 85 -18.07 6.39 3.47
C LEU A 85 -18.47 6.19 2.00
N LEU A 86 -18.09 7.14 1.12
CA LEU A 86 -18.38 7.02 -0.30
C LEU A 86 -17.58 5.89 -0.95
N MET A 87 -16.34 5.69 -0.52
CA MET A 87 -15.50 4.56 -0.94
C MET A 87 -16.10 3.22 -0.50
N ASP A 88 -16.58 3.13 0.75
CA ASP A 88 -17.22 1.92 1.27
C ASP A 88 -18.49 1.58 0.45
N LEU A 89 -19.34 2.57 0.17
CA LEU A 89 -20.54 2.38 -0.65
C LEU A 89 -20.24 1.94 -2.09
N ILE A 90 -19.14 2.42 -2.68
CA ILE A 90 -18.70 1.94 -4.00
C ILE A 90 -18.21 0.50 -3.92
N GLY A 91 -17.43 0.17 -2.89
CA GLY A 91 -17.02 -1.21 -2.67
C GLY A 91 -18.24 -2.15 -2.59
N GLU A 92 -19.25 -1.78 -1.83
CA GLU A 92 -20.53 -2.52 -1.75
C GLU A 92 -21.25 -2.60 -3.10
N LEU A 93 -21.25 -1.50 -3.87
CA LEU A 93 -21.84 -1.47 -5.22
C LEU A 93 -21.15 -2.44 -6.17
N VAL A 94 -19.81 -2.46 -6.20
CA VAL A 94 -19.03 -3.40 -7.03
C VAL A 94 -19.30 -4.85 -6.65
N ILE A 95 -19.37 -5.14 -5.35
CA ILE A 95 -19.71 -6.49 -4.85
C ILE A 95 -21.13 -6.87 -5.28
N ALA A 96 -22.11 -5.98 -5.08
CA ALA A 96 -23.51 -6.24 -5.47
C ALA A 96 -23.64 -6.45 -6.99
N GLU A 97 -22.92 -5.68 -7.78
CA GLU A 97 -22.84 -5.87 -9.22
C GLU A 97 -22.28 -7.24 -9.58
N ALA A 98 -21.16 -7.64 -9.00
CA ALA A 98 -20.54 -8.93 -9.23
C ALA A 98 -21.50 -10.09 -8.87
N VAL A 99 -22.23 -9.98 -7.74
CA VAL A 99 -23.24 -10.99 -7.32
C VAL A 99 -24.36 -11.11 -8.36
N VAL A 100 -24.85 -9.99 -8.89
CA VAL A 100 -25.90 -9.99 -9.92
C VAL A 100 -25.38 -10.60 -11.22
N LEU A 101 -24.18 -10.20 -11.68
CA LEU A 101 -23.63 -10.65 -12.97
C LEU A 101 -23.17 -12.11 -12.96
N GLN A 102 -22.77 -12.62 -11.80
CA GLN A 102 -22.29 -13.99 -11.65
C GLN A 102 -23.38 -14.95 -11.09
N ASN A 103 -24.62 -14.48 -10.99
CA ASN A 103 -25.70 -15.29 -10.43
C ASN A 103 -25.83 -16.63 -11.20
N PRO A 104 -25.84 -17.78 -10.50
CA PRO A 104 -26.01 -19.09 -11.12
C PRO A 104 -27.29 -19.22 -11.95
N ASP A 105 -28.35 -18.52 -11.57
CA ASP A 105 -29.64 -18.54 -12.30
C ASP A 105 -29.52 -17.99 -13.73
N LEU A 106 -28.48 -17.21 -14.02
CA LEU A 106 -28.18 -16.73 -15.38
C LEU A 106 -27.52 -17.80 -16.27
N LYS A 107 -27.10 -18.95 -15.70
CA LYS A 107 -26.45 -20.04 -16.41
C LYS A 107 -27.41 -21.13 -16.87
N VAL A 108 -28.74 -20.91 -16.77
CA VAL A 108 -29.77 -21.87 -17.19
C VAL A 108 -29.74 -21.99 -18.72
N PRO A 109 -29.64 -23.22 -19.27
CA PRO A 109 -29.65 -23.44 -20.71
C PRO A 109 -30.95 -22.94 -21.37
N GLY A 110 -30.83 -22.25 -22.51
CA GLY A 110 -31.97 -21.76 -23.29
C GLY A 110 -32.45 -20.33 -22.97
N LEU A 111 -31.82 -19.62 -22.04
CA LEU A 111 -32.08 -18.22 -21.80
C LEU A 111 -31.35 -17.35 -22.86
N ASP A 112 -32.09 -16.45 -23.53
CA ASP A 112 -31.48 -15.38 -24.30
C ASP A 112 -31.08 -14.22 -23.41
N LEU A 113 -29.80 -14.17 -23.03
CA LEU A 113 -29.20 -13.16 -22.16
C LEU A 113 -28.56 -12.00 -22.92
N THR A 114 -28.72 -11.93 -24.26
CA THR A 114 -28.04 -10.92 -25.09
C THR A 114 -28.29 -9.49 -24.60
N ASN A 115 -29.53 -9.12 -24.32
CA ASN A 115 -29.88 -7.79 -23.83
C ASN A 115 -29.40 -7.57 -22.38
N PHE A 116 -29.46 -8.61 -21.54
CA PHE A 116 -28.96 -8.57 -20.19
C PHE A 116 -27.45 -8.32 -20.18
N GLN A 117 -26.67 -9.08 -20.95
CA GLN A 117 -25.22 -8.93 -21.04
C GLN A 117 -24.81 -7.53 -21.53
N LYS A 118 -25.55 -6.97 -22.49
CA LYS A 118 -25.32 -5.60 -22.97
C LYS A 118 -25.56 -4.58 -21.86
N SER A 119 -26.66 -4.69 -21.11
CA SER A 119 -26.99 -3.79 -20.00
C SER A 119 -26.01 -3.97 -18.84
N ALA A 120 -25.62 -5.19 -18.55
CA ALA A 120 -24.60 -5.55 -17.58
C ALA A 120 -23.24 -4.91 -17.89
N GLY A 121 -22.78 -5.02 -19.14
CA GLY A 121 -21.55 -4.37 -19.56
C GLY A 121 -21.59 -2.85 -19.47
N GLN A 122 -22.79 -2.25 -19.70
CA GLN A 122 -22.96 -0.81 -19.51
C GLN A 122 -22.94 -0.42 -18.03
N LEU A 123 -23.54 -1.23 -17.15
CA LEU A 123 -23.48 -1.04 -15.70
C LEU A 123 -22.03 -1.10 -15.21
N SER A 124 -21.29 -2.16 -15.56
CA SER A 124 -19.87 -2.33 -15.19
C SER A 124 -19.03 -1.13 -15.61
N LYS A 125 -19.27 -0.61 -16.82
CA LYS A 125 -18.56 0.56 -17.30
C LYS A 125 -18.85 1.80 -16.42
N ILE A 126 -20.12 2.05 -16.09
CA ILE A 126 -20.52 3.19 -15.24
C ILE A 126 -19.96 3.05 -13.83
N THR A 127 -20.02 1.86 -13.25
CA THR A 127 -19.45 1.56 -11.92
C THR A 127 -17.95 1.82 -11.89
N SER A 128 -17.21 1.37 -12.92
CA SER A 128 -15.78 1.64 -13.05
C SER A 128 -15.47 3.14 -13.19
N GLU A 129 -16.20 3.85 -14.06
CA GLU A 129 -16.02 5.30 -14.22
C GLU A 129 -16.32 6.08 -12.93
N LEU A 130 -17.33 5.63 -12.17
CA LEU A 130 -17.66 6.23 -10.87
C LEU A 130 -16.57 5.95 -9.84
N GLN A 131 -16.04 4.73 -9.79
CA GLN A 131 -14.91 4.37 -8.95
C GLN A 131 -13.69 5.23 -9.23
N ASP A 132 -13.31 5.37 -10.51
CA ASP A 132 -12.17 6.19 -10.94
C ASP A 132 -12.34 7.65 -10.54
N ALA A 133 -13.55 8.22 -10.74
CA ALA A 133 -13.85 9.61 -10.38
C ALA A 133 -13.70 9.86 -8.86
N ILE A 134 -14.14 8.94 -8.03
CA ILE A 134 -14.04 9.06 -6.57
C ILE A 134 -12.62 8.84 -6.09
N MET A 135 -11.91 7.88 -6.68
CA MET A 135 -10.49 7.69 -6.42
C MET A 135 -9.71 8.96 -6.73
N ALA A 136 -9.93 9.58 -7.90
CA ALA A 136 -9.27 10.83 -8.27
C ALA A 136 -9.51 11.97 -7.27
N MET A 137 -10.69 12.04 -6.64
CA MET A 137 -10.97 13.06 -5.61
C MET A 137 -10.19 12.85 -4.30
N ARG A 138 -9.69 11.64 -4.04
CA ARG A 138 -8.93 11.28 -2.84
C ARG A 138 -7.41 11.29 -3.05
N MET A 139 -6.97 11.45 -4.30
CA MET A 139 -5.54 11.47 -4.65
C MET A 139 -4.83 12.67 -4.03
N MET A 140 -3.63 12.43 -3.54
CA MET A 140 -2.75 13.42 -2.92
C MET A 140 -1.32 13.27 -3.47
N PRO A 141 -0.60 14.38 -3.72
CA PRO A 141 0.78 14.31 -4.18
C PRO A 141 1.71 13.76 -3.08
N LEU A 142 2.69 12.98 -3.49
CA LEU A 142 3.72 12.40 -2.60
C LEU A 142 4.69 13.44 -2.04
N LYS A 143 4.65 14.66 -2.51
CA LYS A 143 5.56 15.76 -2.16
C LYS A 143 5.83 15.91 -0.67
N ASN A 144 4.79 15.94 0.16
CA ASN A 144 4.94 16.10 1.61
C ASN A 144 5.65 14.89 2.25
N THR A 145 5.42 13.69 1.73
CA THR A 145 6.08 12.47 2.21
C THR A 145 7.54 12.45 1.78
N PHE A 146 7.84 12.81 0.55
CA PHE A 146 9.20 12.88 0.01
C PHE A 146 10.04 13.97 0.70
N GLN A 147 9.44 15.11 1.02
CA GLN A 147 10.14 16.16 1.80
C GLN A 147 10.54 15.68 3.20
N LYS A 148 9.74 14.83 3.86
CA LYS A 148 10.15 14.22 5.14
C LYS A 148 11.37 13.31 4.96
N MET A 149 11.48 12.61 3.83
CA MET A 149 12.61 11.72 3.53
C MET A 149 13.92 12.49 3.38
N ASN A 150 13.91 13.70 2.80
CA ASN A 150 15.08 14.59 2.76
C ASN A 150 15.68 14.82 4.15
N ARG A 151 14.83 15.08 5.13
CA ARG A 151 15.29 15.30 6.51
C ARG A 151 15.88 14.03 7.11
N ILE A 152 15.28 12.87 6.84
CA ILE A 152 15.76 11.58 7.36
C ILE A 152 17.14 11.26 6.78
N VAL A 153 17.35 11.46 5.48
CA VAL A 153 18.66 11.27 4.84
C VAL A 153 19.69 12.22 5.48
N TYR A 154 19.37 13.50 5.60
CA TYR A 154 20.27 14.49 6.20
C TYR A 154 20.65 14.14 7.65
N ASP A 155 19.66 13.82 8.50
CA ASP A 155 19.91 13.50 9.89
C ASP A 155 20.70 12.20 10.08
N THR A 156 20.43 11.20 9.21
CA THR A 156 21.09 9.89 9.26
C THR A 156 22.53 9.97 8.72
N SER A 157 22.74 10.61 7.56
CA SER A 157 24.05 10.78 6.96
C SER A 157 24.99 11.56 7.87
N LYS A 158 24.50 12.63 8.50
CA LYS A 158 25.28 13.43 9.47
C LYS A 158 25.70 12.61 10.70
N LYS A 159 24.82 11.75 11.21
CA LYS A 159 25.16 10.88 12.37
C LYS A 159 26.20 9.85 12.01
N LEU A 160 26.19 9.34 10.78
CA LEU A 160 27.10 8.31 10.30
C LEU A 160 28.40 8.89 9.69
N GLY A 161 28.51 10.22 9.56
CA GLY A 161 29.65 10.89 8.96
C GLY A 161 29.81 10.59 7.48
N LYS A 162 28.72 10.30 6.77
CA LYS A 162 28.71 9.98 5.33
C LYS A 162 28.22 11.19 4.52
N ASP A 163 28.87 11.49 3.38
CA ASP A 163 28.41 12.52 2.44
C ASP A 163 27.45 11.89 1.42
N ILE A 164 26.13 12.02 1.69
CA ILE A 164 25.09 11.40 0.89
C ILE A 164 24.12 12.44 0.37
N GLU A 165 23.83 12.38 -0.93
CA GLU A 165 22.85 13.20 -1.61
C GLU A 165 21.56 12.41 -1.85
N LEU A 166 20.40 13.04 -1.61
CA LEU A 166 19.08 12.51 -1.99
C LEU A 166 18.59 13.24 -3.24
N GLU A 167 18.37 12.50 -4.31
CA GLU A 167 17.65 12.96 -5.49
C GLU A 167 16.19 12.51 -5.41
N VAL A 168 15.26 13.43 -5.71
CA VAL A 168 13.82 13.17 -5.65
C VAL A 168 13.22 13.38 -7.03
N ILE A 169 12.53 12.38 -7.56
CA ILE A 169 11.91 12.38 -8.88
C ILE A 169 10.44 12.01 -8.72
N GLY A 170 9.55 12.76 -9.39
CA GLY A 170 8.11 12.45 -9.38
C GLY A 170 7.40 12.78 -8.06
N GLU A 171 7.83 13.82 -7.32
CA GLU A 171 7.20 14.22 -6.06
C GLU A 171 5.73 14.66 -6.22
N ASP A 172 5.33 15.06 -7.44
CA ASP A 172 3.97 15.45 -7.77
C ASP A 172 3.09 14.25 -8.20
N THR A 173 3.62 13.01 -8.17
CA THR A 173 2.83 11.80 -8.40
C THR A 173 1.74 11.69 -7.35
N GLU A 174 0.50 11.59 -7.80
CA GLU A 174 -0.67 11.50 -6.93
C GLU A 174 -0.99 10.05 -6.60
N VAL A 175 -1.28 9.79 -5.34
CA VAL A 175 -1.68 8.47 -4.83
C VAL A 175 -2.78 8.61 -3.79
N ASP A 176 -3.52 7.55 -3.54
CA ASP A 176 -4.54 7.54 -2.50
C ASP A 176 -3.95 7.82 -1.12
N LYS A 177 -4.68 8.59 -0.31
CA LYS A 177 -4.26 8.95 1.06
C LYS A 177 -3.94 7.72 1.91
N ASN A 178 -4.71 6.65 1.79
CA ASN A 178 -4.48 5.41 2.53
C ASN A 178 -3.14 4.77 2.16
N ILE A 179 -2.78 4.80 0.87
CA ILE A 179 -1.47 4.36 0.40
C ILE A 179 -0.37 5.18 1.08
N ILE A 180 -0.49 6.52 1.12
CA ILE A 180 0.51 7.41 1.76
C ILE A 180 0.71 7.04 3.23
N GLU A 181 -0.37 6.75 3.96
CA GLU A 181 -0.31 6.37 5.37
C GLU A 181 0.45 5.05 5.58
N HIS A 182 0.23 4.05 4.72
CA HIS A 182 0.86 2.74 4.84
C HIS A 182 2.30 2.68 4.30
N ILE A 183 2.66 3.51 3.31
CA ILE A 183 4.01 3.49 2.73
C ILE A 183 5.01 4.39 3.46
N SER A 184 4.56 5.34 4.27
CA SER A 184 5.45 6.32 4.92
C SER A 184 6.51 5.66 5.79
N ASP A 185 6.15 4.68 6.60
CA ASP A 185 7.06 3.92 7.46
C ASP A 185 7.96 2.96 6.67
N PRO A 186 7.43 2.12 5.74
CA PRO A 186 8.24 1.37 4.78
C PRO A 186 9.30 2.22 4.08
N LEU A 187 8.89 3.33 3.49
CA LEU A 187 9.78 4.22 2.74
C LEU A 187 10.92 4.77 3.63
N MET A 188 10.58 5.22 4.83
CA MET A 188 11.57 5.66 5.83
C MET A 188 12.56 4.55 6.15
N HIS A 189 12.09 3.30 6.28
CA HIS A 189 12.94 2.15 6.58
C HIS A 189 13.88 1.80 5.42
N LEU A 190 13.37 1.79 4.17
CA LEU A 190 14.17 1.55 2.97
C LEU A 190 15.27 2.60 2.83
N ILE A 191 14.93 3.88 2.93
CA ILE A 191 15.90 4.98 2.88
C ILE A 191 16.96 4.85 3.97
N ARG A 192 16.54 4.54 5.21
CA ARG A 192 17.51 4.34 6.30
C ARG A 192 18.42 3.16 6.02
N ASN A 193 17.92 2.07 5.46
CA ASN A 193 18.74 0.92 5.10
C ASN A 193 19.76 1.28 4.00
N SER A 194 19.37 2.03 2.99
CA SER A 194 20.30 2.52 1.94
C SER A 194 21.39 3.40 2.53
N VAL A 195 21.06 4.36 3.40
CA VAL A 195 22.02 5.28 4.03
C VAL A 195 22.92 4.57 5.04
N ASP A 196 22.38 3.73 5.91
CA ASP A 196 23.14 3.07 6.99
C ASP A 196 23.99 1.91 6.46
N HIS A 197 23.38 1.04 5.64
CA HIS A 197 23.97 -0.23 5.25
C HIS A 197 24.29 -0.38 3.77
N GLY A 198 23.53 0.29 2.90
CA GLY A 198 23.74 0.27 1.46
C GLY A 198 25.01 1.02 1.09
N ILE A 199 25.10 2.28 1.44
CA ILE A 199 26.22 3.16 1.08
C ILE A 199 27.39 2.94 2.04
N GLU A 200 28.58 2.79 1.48
CA GLU A 200 29.87 2.65 2.19
C GLU A 200 30.27 3.96 2.89
N SER A 201 31.24 3.92 3.79
CA SER A 201 31.88 5.12 4.31
C SER A 201 32.65 5.86 3.21
N ASP A 202 32.88 7.16 3.36
CA ASP A 202 33.63 7.95 2.37
C ASP A 202 35.06 7.42 2.16
N GLU A 203 35.65 6.81 3.20
CA GLU A 203 36.95 6.19 3.16
C GLU A 203 36.91 4.88 2.35
N ASP A 204 35.93 4.02 2.61
CA ASP A 204 35.75 2.76 1.90
C ASP A 204 35.43 3.01 0.41
N ARG A 205 34.58 4.01 0.10
CA ARG A 205 34.26 4.39 -1.29
C ARG A 205 35.51 4.77 -2.07
N LYS A 206 36.41 5.57 -1.48
CA LYS A 206 37.67 5.95 -2.07
C LYS A 206 38.59 4.74 -2.25
N ALA A 207 38.62 3.84 -1.27
CA ALA A 207 39.47 2.64 -1.32
C ALA A 207 39.09 1.69 -2.47
N ILE A 208 37.79 1.60 -2.82
CA ILE A 208 37.28 0.80 -3.94
C ILE A 208 37.17 1.57 -5.25
N GLY A 209 37.70 2.81 -5.31
CA GLY A 209 37.75 3.62 -6.51
C GLY A 209 36.46 4.35 -6.90
N LYS A 210 35.44 4.40 -6.01
CA LYS A 210 34.23 5.21 -6.21
C LYS A 210 34.55 6.67 -5.91
N THR A 211 34.52 7.53 -6.93
CA THR A 211 34.84 8.97 -6.80
C THR A 211 33.61 9.82 -6.52
N GLU A 212 32.43 9.29 -6.84
CA GLU A 212 31.15 9.98 -6.62
C GLU A 212 30.70 9.89 -5.17
N LYS A 213 29.95 10.90 -4.72
CA LYS A 213 29.31 10.89 -3.42
C LYS A 213 28.32 9.73 -3.30
N GLY A 214 28.02 9.35 -2.06
CA GLY A 214 26.87 8.47 -1.80
C GLY A 214 25.60 9.12 -2.36
N LYS A 215 24.82 8.38 -3.12
CA LYS A 215 23.59 8.88 -3.73
C LYS A 215 22.45 7.93 -3.42
N VAL A 216 21.32 8.49 -2.96
CA VAL A 216 20.05 7.81 -2.88
C VAL A 216 19.10 8.50 -3.84
N VAL A 217 18.40 7.75 -4.67
CA VAL A 217 17.37 8.26 -5.58
C VAL A 217 16.02 7.73 -5.09
N LEU A 218 15.11 8.65 -4.83
CA LEU A 218 13.73 8.38 -4.49
C LEU A 218 12.85 8.79 -5.66
N GLU A 219 12.27 7.81 -6.34
CA GLU A 219 11.47 8.05 -7.54
C GLU A 219 10.05 7.52 -7.36
N ALA A 220 9.06 8.27 -7.85
CA ALA A 220 7.69 7.79 -8.01
C ALA A 220 7.20 8.00 -9.44
N LYS A 221 6.49 7.02 -9.95
CA LYS A 221 5.83 7.08 -11.27
C LYS A 221 4.57 6.23 -11.28
N ASN A 222 3.62 6.61 -12.13
CA ASN A 222 2.44 5.80 -12.43
C ASN A 222 2.70 4.95 -13.67
N GLU A 223 2.54 3.64 -13.55
CA GLU A 223 2.78 2.69 -14.63
C GLU A 223 1.81 1.51 -14.52
N GLY A 224 1.08 1.24 -15.60
CA GLY A 224 0.19 0.07 -15.68
C GLY A 224 -0.93 0.00 -14.64
N GLY A 225 -1.50 1.13 -14.21
CA GLY A 225 -2.54 1.17 -13.17
C GLY A 225 -2.00 1.01 -11.75
N GLN A 226 -0.68 1.07 -11.59
CA GLN A 226 0.02 0.99 -10.32
C GLN A 226 0.86 2.25 -10.11
N VAL A 227 1.10 2.62 -8.87
CA VAL A 227 2.19 3.52 -8.52
C VAL A 227 3.43 2.70 -8.19
N TRP A 228 4.53 3.05 -8.81
CA TRP A 228 5.84 2.49 -8.52
C TRP A 228 6.65 3.51 -7.74
N ILE A 229 7.07 3.15 -6.55
CA ILE A 229 7.90 4.01 -5.70
C ILE A 229 9.19 3.25 -5.43
N SER A 230 10.30 3.76 -5.96
CA SER A 230 11.60 3.13 -5.86
C SER A 230 12.57 3.93 -5.00
N VAL A 231 13.36 3.20 -4.22
CA VAL A 231 14.53 3.70 -3.50
C VAL A 231 15.75 3.00 -4.06
N SER A 232 16.61 3.75 -4.70
CA SER A 232 17.87 3.25 -5.30
C SER A 232 19.06 3.87 -4.60
N ASP A 233 20.11 3.08 -4.36
CA ASP A 233 21.39 3.58 -3.85
C ASP A 233 22.56 3.16 -4.76
N ASN A 234 23.61 3.94 -4.76
CA ASN A 234 24.89 3.63 -5.45
C ASN A 234 25.93 3.00 -4.51
N GLY A 235 25.45 2.26 -3.51
CA GLY A 235 26.27 1.65 -2.49
C GLY A 235 26.92 0.34 -2.92
N LYS A 236 27.21 -0.53 -1.94
CA LYS A 236 27.90 -1.81 -2.15
C LYS A 236 27.03 -2.91 -2.76
N GLY A 237 25.72 -2.70 -2.84
CA GLY A 237 24.79 -3.73 -3.26
C GLY A 237 24.62 -4.86 -2.22
N LEU A 238 23.84 -5.86 -2.61
CA LEU A 238 23.57 -7.07 -1.83
C LEU A 238 24.47 -8.20 -2.33
N LYS A 239 25.10 -8.92 -1.43
CA LYS A 239 25.91 -10.10 -1.73
C LYS A 239 25.07 -11.34 -1.76
N LYS A 240 24.92 -11.96 -2.92
CA LYS A 240 24.13 -13.18 -3.12
C LYS A 240 24.62 -14.32 -2.25
N ASP A 241 25.96 -14.52 -2.18
CA ASP A 241 26.56 -15.62 -1.44
C ASP A 241 26.25 -15.54 0.07
N GLU A 242 26.34 -14.33 0.67
CA GLU A 242 26.01 -14.11 2.08
C GLU A 242 24.52 -14.36 2.37
N ILE A 243 23.63 -14.02 1.43
CA ILE A 243 22.19 -14.27 1.55
C ILE A 243 21.91 -15.78 1.44
N LEU A 244 22.51 -16.45 0.46
CA LEU A 244 22.34 -17.89 0.25
C LEU A 244 22.86 -18.72 1.43
N GLU A 245 24.08 -18.41 1.94
CA GLU A 245 24.62 -19.09 3.12
C GLU A 245 23.67 -18.98 4.31
N LYS A 246 23.10 -17.80 4.51
CA LYS A 246 22.18 -17.56 5.59
C LYS A 246 20.82 -18.23 5.36
N ALA A 247 20.32 -18.24 4.14
CA ALA A 247 19.10 -18.96 3.78
C ALA A 247 19.25 -20.46 4.01
N LYS A 248 20.42 -21.03 3.68
CA LYS A 248 20.78 -22.43 3.97
C LYS A 248 20.80 -22.70 5.50
N ALA A 249 21.46 -21.83 6.26
CA ALA A 249 21.54 -21.96 7.71
C ALA A 249 20.17 -21.88 8.41
N ASN A 250 19.22 -21.15 7.82
CA ASN A 250 17.85 -21.02 8.34
C ASN A 250 16.88 -22.07 7.75
N GLY A 251 17.34 -23.00 6.89
CA GLY A 251 16.51 -24.05 6.31
C GLY A 251 15.50 -23.54 5.26
N LEU A 252 15.68 -22.33 4.72
CA LEU A 252 14.71 -21.70 3.80
C LEU A 252 14.76 -22.24 2.37
N LEU A 253 15.78 -23.03 2.04
CA LEU A 253 15.92 -23.62 0.69
C LEU A 253 15.02 -24.85 0.47
N GLY A 254 14.58 -25.53 1.54
CA GLY A 254 13.89 -26.80 1.41
C GLY A 254 14.75 -27.81 0.65
N ASN A 255 14.16 -28.44 -0.36
CA ASN A 255 14.86 -29.42 -1.23
C ASN A 255 15.53 -28.78 -2.45
N ARG A 256 15.46 -27.44 -2.61
CA ARG A 256 16.02 -26.72 -3.77
C ARG A 256 17.52 -26.49 -3.60
N THR A 257 18.23 -26.55 -4.73
CA THR A 257 19.65 -26.21 -4.79
C THR A 257 19.84 -24.75 -5.25
N GLU A 258 21.03 -24.21 -5.03
CA GLU A 258 21.36 -22.84 -5.47
C GLU A 258 21.14 -22.60 -6.97
N LYS A 259 21.29 -23.65 -7.80
CA LYS A 259 21.09 -23.57 -9.26
C LYS A 259 19.62 -23.46 -9.67
N ASP A 260 18.72 -23.81 -8.78
CA ASP A 260 17.27 -23.79 -9.03
C ASP A 260 16.65 -22.44 -8.65
N LEU A 261 17.45 -21.53 -8.07
CA LEU A 261 17.01 -20.23 -7.60
C LEU A 261 17.37 -19.11 -8.57
N THR A 262 16.41 -18.28 -8.88
CA THR A 262 16.64 -17.02 -9.60
C THR A 262 17.22 -15.95 -8.67
N GLU A 263 17.90 -14.93 -9.23
CA GLU A 263 18.42 -13.81 -8.44
C GLU A 263 17.34 -13.13 -7.60
N LYS A 264 16.13 -12.99 -8.15
CA LYS A 264 14.98 -12.41 -7.43
C LYS A 264 14.59 -13.25 -6.20
N GLU A 265 14.55 -14.56 -6.35
CA GLU A 265 14.23 -15.46 -5.22
C GLU A 265 15.30 -15.36 -4.12
N ILE A 266 16.59 -15.25 -4.51
CA ILE A 266 17.68 -15.08 -3.56
C ILE A 266 17.52 -13.78 -2.78
N PHE A 267 17.29 -12.66 -3.47
CA PHE A 267 17.10 -11.38 -2.79
C PHE A 267 15.82 -11.35 -1.95
N ASN A 268 14.78 -12.04 -2.36
CA ASN A 268 13.53 -12.13 -1.59
C ASN A 268 13.71 -12.82 -0.22
N PHE A 269 14.75 -13.64 0.00
CA PHE A 269 15.00 -14.18 1.34
C PHE A 269 15.20 -13.09 2.40
N ILE A 270 15.69 -11.90 2.04
CA ILE A 270 15.84 -10.80 3.02
C ILE A 270 14.52 -10.28 3.56
N THR A 271 13.39 -10.59 2.91
CA THR A 271 12.04 -10.19 3.33
C THR A 271 11.39 -11.21 4.28
N VAL A 272 11.99 -12.40 4.43
CA VAL A 272 11.46 -13.44 5.30
C VAL A 272 11.59 -13.03 6.77
N PRO A 273 10.55 -13.23 7.60
CA PRO A 273 10.62 -12.92 9.02
C PRO A 273 11.83 -13.55 9.71
N GLY A 274 12.55 -12.74 10.47
CA GLY A 274 13.75 -13.21 11.19
C GLY A 274 15.03 -13.33 10.35
N PHE A 275 14.99 -13.00 9.05
CA PHE A 275 16.16 -13.09 8.16
C PHE A 275 17.18 -11.98 8.37
N SER A 276 17.08 -11.09 9.35
CA SER A 276 18.04 -9.98 9.53
C SER A 276 19.50 -10.44 9.41
N THR A 277 20.28 -9.77 8.56
CA THR A 277 21.72 -10.05 8.38
C THR A 277 22.57 -9.59 9.59
N LYS A 278 21.98 -8.93 10.57
CA LYS A 278 22.69 -8.39 11.73
C LYS A 278 22.79 -9.40 12.87
N LYS A 279 24.00 -9.59 13.40
CA LYS A 279 24.27 -10.32 14.64
C LYS A 279 23.89 -9.56 15.93
N LYS A 280 23.60 -8.26 15.86
CA LYS A 280 23.20 -7.39 16.99
C LYS A 280 22.08 -6.46 16.57
N VAL A 281 21.00 -6.41 17.35
CA VAL A 281 19.97 -5.40 17.30
C VAL A 281 20.64 -4.06 17.64
N THR A 282 20.77 -3.17 16.66
CA THR A 282 21.27 -1.82 16.94
C THR A 282 20.17 -1.01 17.60
N GLU A 283 20.51 -0.28 18.65
CA GLU A 283 19.65 0.60 19.48
C GLU A 283 18.83 1.64 18.67
N TYR A 284 19.15 1.81 17.38
CA TYR A 284 18.55 2.78 16.49
C TYR A 284 17.33 2.28 15.70
N SER A 285 17.09 0.97 15.67
CA SER A 285 15.83 0.38 15.18
C SER A 285 14.85 0.23 16.33
N GLY A 286 14.38 1.31 16.91
CA GLY A 286 13.63 1.39 18.18
C GLY A 286 12.39 0.50 18.33
N ARG A 287 12.16 -0.44 17.42
CA ARG A 287 11.11 -1.46 17.48
C ARG A 287 11.51 -2.79 16.84
N GLY A 288 12.78 -3.02 16.47
CA GLY A 288 13.18 -4.28 15.81
C GLY A 288 12.50 -4.48 14.45
N VAL A 289 12.23 -3.39 13.73
CA VAL A 289 11.53 -3.43 12.43
C VAL A 289 12.49 -3.98 11.38
N GLY A 290 12.22 -5.18 10.91
CA GLY A 290 12.92 -5.82 9.80
C GLY A 290 12.26 -5.54 8.45
N MET A 291 12.83 -6.11 7.39
CA MET A 291 12.27 -6.01 6.04
C MET A 291 10.90 -6.71 5.92
N ASP A 292 10.64 -7.71 6.76
CA ASP A 292 9.35 -8.40 6.91
C ASP A 292 8.20 -7.44 7.24
N VAL A 293 8.43 -6.46 8.13
CA VAL A 293 7.42 -5.45 8.47
C VAL A 293 7.17 -4.51 7.30
N VAL A 294 8.22 -4.15 6.55
CA VAL A 294 8.10 -3.35 5.32
C VAL A 294 7.18 -4.07 4.33
N VAL A 295 7.45 -5.34 4.05
CA VAL A 295 6.64 -6.15 3.13
C VAL A 295 5.21 -6.28 3.61
N LYS A 296 4.99 -6.54 4.91
CA LYS A 296 3.65 -6.65 5.48
C LYS A 296 2.83 -5.37 5.29
N ASN A 297 3.41 -4.20 5.51
CA ASN A 297 2.71 -2.92 5.33
C ASN A 297 2.37 -2.65 3.85
N ILE A 298 3.28 -3.03 2.93
CA ILE A 298 3.04 -2.92 1.49
C ILE A 298 1.92 -3.88 1.06
N GLN A 299 1.90 -5.11 1.58
CA GLN A 299 0.86 -6.10 1.30
C GLN A 299 -0.52 -5.68 1.80
N GLN A 300 -0.61 -4.90 2.90
CA GLN A 300 -1.89 -4.38 3.40
C GLN A 300 -2.61 -3.46 2.40
N VAL A 301 -1.86 -2.83 1.51
CA VAL A 301 -2.41 -2.02 0.40
C VAL A 301 -2.40 -2.77 -0.93
N GLY A 302 -2.28 -4.10 -0.92
CA GLY A 302 -2.26 -4.93 -2.12
C GLY A 302 -0.98 -4.78 -2.96
N GLY A 303 0.07 -4.17 -2.41
CA GLY A 303 1.32 -3.95 -3.10
C GLY A 303 2.31 -5.10 -2.95
N VAL A 304 3.36 -5.05 -3.76
CA VAL A 304 4.51 -5.96 -3.73
C VAL A 304 5.81 -5.17 -3.67
N LEU A 305 6.84 -5.76 -3.06
CA LEU A 305 8.19 -5.22 -3.04
C LEU A 305 9.07 -6.01 -4.01
N ASP A 306 9.65 -5.32 -4.99
CA ASP A 306 10.63 -5.87 -5.92
C ASP A 306 12.04 -5.42 -5.51
N ILE A 307 13.02 -6.31 -5.57
CA ILE A 307 14.39 -6.06 -5.10
C ILE A 307 15.35 -6.42 -6.21
N GLU A 308 16.13 -5.44 -6.64
CA GLU A 308 17.18 -5.57 -7.63
C GLU A 308 18.49 -5.07 -7.02
N SER A 309 19.58 -5.79 -7.24
CA SER A 309 20.88 -5.39 -6.71
C SER A 309 22.02 -5.93 -7.54
N VAL A 310 23.06 -5.12 -7.67
CA VAL A 310 24.31 -5.52 -8.29
C VAL A 310 25.45 -5.23 -7.30
N GLU A 311 26.19 -6.26 -6.94
CA GLU A 311 27.31 -6.12 -6.00
C GLU A 311 28.32 -5.08 -6.49
N GLY A 312 28.71 -4.17 -5.62
CA GLY A 312 29.60 -3.06 -5.92
C GLY A 312 28.95 -1.87 -6.63
N GLN A 313 27.72 -1.99 -7.15
CA GLN A 313 27.05 -0.90 -7.89
C GLN A 313 25.88 -0.28 -7.12
N GLY A 314 25.21 -1.07 -6.28
CA GLY A 314 24.11 -0.60 -5.46
C GLY A 314 22.88 -1.49 -5.49
N SER A 315 21.78 -1.00 -4.90
CA SER A 315 20.51 -1.71 -4.81
C SER A 315 19.35 -0.81 -5.18
N THR A 316 18.30 -1.39 -5.73
CA THR A 316 17.01 -0.74 -6.00
C THR A 316 15.90 -1.57 -5.38
N MET A 317 15.09 -0.93 -4.56
CA MET A 317 13.91 -1.52 -3.94
C MET A 317 12.67 -0.78 -4.43
N THR A 318 11.79 -1.47 -5.16
CA THR A 318 10.59 -0.88 -5.79
C THR A 318 9.32 -1.41 -5.15
N MET A 319 8.55 -0.52 -4.56
CA MET A 319 7.19 -0.80 -4.11
C MET A 319 6.24 -0.58 -5.29
N LYS A 320 5.53 -1.63 -5.71
CA LYS A 320 4.51 -1.59 -6.78
C LYS A 320 3.15 -1.74 -6.11
N ILE A 321 2.34 -0.70 -6.16
CA ILE A 321 1.08 -0.62 -5.40
C ILE A 321 -0.05 -0.28 -6.36
N PRO A 322 -1.15 -1.05 -6.39
CA PRO A 322 -2.29 -0.75 -7.24
C PRO A 322 -2.93 0.58 -6.84
N LEU A 323 -3.30 1.39 -7.84
CA LEU A 323 -4.00 2.67 -7.63
C LEU A 323 -5.51 2.49 -7.46
N THR A 324 -6.05 1.33 -7.82
CA THR A 324 -7.47 1.00 -7.65
C THR A 324 -7.72 0.41 -6.26
N LEU A 325 -8.98 0.38 -5.83
CA LEU A 325 -9.38 -0.46 -4.70
C LEU A 325 -8.85 -1.88 -4.97
N ALA A 326 -8.11 -2.42 -4.00
CA ALA A 326 -7.59 -3.78 -4.09
C ALA A 326 -8.76 -4.78 -4.00
N ILE A 327 -9.53 -4.89 -5.09
CA ILE A 327 -10.46 -6.00 -5.28
C ILE A 327 -9.60 -7.19 -5.63
N ILE A 328 -9.53 -8.15 -4.72
CA ILE A 328 -8.76 -9.37 -4.90
C ILE A 328 -9.73 -10.44 -5.36
N ASP A 329 -9.51 -10.97 -6.55
CA ASP A 329 -10.20 -12.16 -7.01
C ASP A 329 -9.84 -13.32 -6.08
N GLY A 330 -10.85 -13.95 -5.52
CA GLY A 330 -10.70 -15.05 -4.59
C GLY A 330 -11.35 -16.33 -5.09
N ILE A 331 -10.78 -17.45 -4.69
CA ILE A 331 -11.32 -18.78 -4.93
C ILE A 331 -12.02 -19.23 -3.66
N ILE A 332 -13.29 -19.55 -3.78
CA ILE A 332 -14.07 -20.11 -2.67
C ILE A 332 -13.92 -21.63 -2.71
N PHE A 333 -13.50 -22.23 -1.62
CA PHE A 333 -13.45 -23.68 -1.44
C PHE A 333 -14.07 -24.07 -0.10
N SER A 334 -14.61 -25.28 -0.04
CA SER A 334 -15.28 -25.79 1.14
C SER A 334 -14.46 -26.91 1.76
N VAL A 335 -14.31 -26.86 3.08
CA VAL A 335 -13.77 -27.94 3.90
C VAL A 335 -14.84 -28.35 4.91
N GLY A 336 -15.44 -29.52 4.71
CA GLY A 336 -16.64 -29.90 5.44
C GLY A 336 -17.81 -28.95 5.14
N GLU A 337 -18.37 -28.37 6.16
CA GLU A 337 -19.46 -27.38 6.07
C GLU A 337 -18.98 -25.92 6.04
N THR A 338 -17.68 -25.67 6.17
CA THR A 338 -17.09 -24.33 6.25
C THR A 338 -16.54 -23.91 4.89
N ASN A 339 -16.93 -22.72 4.45
CA ASN A 339 -16.40 -22.10 3.24
C ASN A 339 -15.21 -21.19 3.58
N PHE A 340 -14.14 -21.34 2.85
CA PHE A 340 -12.95 -20.51 2.90
C PHE A 340 -12.77 -19.76 1.59
N VAL A 341 -12.12 -18.59 1.66
CA VAL A 341 -11.75 -17.80 0.49
C VAL A 341 -10.23 -17.62 0.51
N THR A 342 -9.58 -17.95 -0.61
CA THR A 342 -8.16 -17.66 -0.79
C THR A 342 -7.96 -16.77 -2.02
N PRO A 343 -7.00 -15.81 -1.98
CA PRO A 343 -6.68 -15.02 -3.16
C PRO A 343 -6.22 -15.89 -4.33
N THR A 344 -6.69 -15.59 -5.54
CA THR A 344 -6.36 -16.36 -6.75
C THR A 344 -4.86 -16.44 -7.01
N ASN A 345 -4.11 -15.37 -6.68
CA ASN A 345 -2.65 -15.31 -6.81
C ASN A 345 -1.89 -16.19 -5.80
N SER A 346 -2.56 -16.68 -4.77
CA SER A 346 -1.99 -17.61 -3.77
C SER A 346 -2.16 -19.08 -4.18
N VAL A 347 -2.90 -19.35 -5.28
CA VAL A 347 -3.15 -20.70 -5.75
C VAL A 347 -2.22 -21.00 -6.92
N THR A 348 -1.35 -21.97 -6.75
CA THR A 348 -0.41 -22.40 -7.78
C THR A 348 -1.07 -23.30 -8.79
N GLU A 349 -1.87 -24.28 -8.33
CA GLU A 349 -2.58 -25.23 -9.20
C GLU A 349 -3.74 -25.90 -8.46
N PHE A 350 -4.66 -26.49 -9.24
CA PHE A 350 -5.73 -27.35 -8.75
C PHE A 350 -5.40 -28.79 -9.08
N ILE A 351 -5.36 -29.64 -8.09
CA ILE A 351 -5.07 -31.07 -8.26
C ILE A 351 -6.28 -31.88 -7.82
N ARG A 352 -6.71 -32.79 -8.66
CA ARG A 352 -7.69 -33.79 -8.30
C ARG A 352 -6.97 -35.01 -7.76
N ILE A 353 -7.14 -35.29 -6.48
CA ILE A 353 -6.57 -36.47 -5.85
C ILE A 353 -7.48 -37.67 -6.11
N GLU A 354 -6.91 -38.72 -6.66
CA GLU A 354 -7.56 -40.03 -6.79
C GLU A 354 -7.24 -40.85 -5.55
N LYS A 355 -8.19 -41.62 -5.03
CA LYS A 355 -8.02 -42.41 -3.79
C LYS A 355 -6.88 -43.41 -3.79
N ASP A 356 -6.49 -43.86 -4.98
CA ASP A 356 -5.36 -44.79 -5.20
C ASP A 356 -3.98 -44.12 -5.10
N LYS A 357 -3.95 -42.78 -5.06
CA LYS A 357 -2.73 -41.96 -4.86
C LYS A 357 -2.51 -41.50 -3.42
N LEU A 358 -3.45 -41.84 -2.54
CA LEU A 358 -3.29 -41.59 -1.12
C LEU A 358 -2.39 -42.64 -0.48
N ILE A 359 -1.38 -42.19 0.21
CA ILE A 359 -0.48 -43.01 1.01
C ILE A 359 -0.98 -42.93 2.44
N VAL A 360 -1.41 -44.03 3.01
CA VAL A 360 -1.87 -44.10 4.40
C VAL A 360 -0.77 -44.71 5.23
N GLU A 361 -0.25 -43.96 6.21
CA GLU A 361 0.75 -44.48 7.16
C GLU A 361 0.11 -45.39 8.23
N PRO A 362 0.91 -46.26 8.91
CA PRO A 362 0.39 -47.18 9.92
C PRO A 362 -0.31 -46.50 11.13
N ASP A 363 -0.05 -45.23 11.36
CA ASP A 363 -0.68 -44.38 12.39
C ASP A 363 -2.02 -43.76 11.95
N GLY A 364 -2.38 -43.94 10.64
CA GLY A 364 -3.63 -43.46 10.07
C GLY A 364 -3.56 -42.09 9.45
N GLU A 365 -2.38 -41.48 9.37
CA GLU A 365 -2.20 -40.21 8.66
C GLU A 365 -2.19 -40.46 7.14
N GLU A 366 -2.87 -39.60 6.39
CA GLU A 366 -3.03 -39.68 4.94
C GLU A 366 -2.11 -38.65 4.28
N TYR A 367 -1.32 -39.08 3.30
CA TYR A 367 -0.41 -38.24 2.54
C TYR A 367 -0.67 -38.38 1.04
N VAL A 368 -0.41 -37.31 0.31
CA VAL A 368 -0.46 -37.32 -1.15
C VAL A 368 0.89 -36.91 -1.74
N MET A 369 1.36 -37.68 -2.74
CA MET A 369 2.57 -37.32 -3.48
C MET A 369 2.23 -36.45 -4.67
N ILE A 370 2.76 -35.21 -4.68
CA ILE A 370 2.59 -34.23 -5.75
C ILE A 370 3.99 -33.83 -6.23
N ARG A 371 4.33 -34.13 -7.50
CA ARG A 371 5.63 -33.77 -8.10
C ARG A 371 6.84 -34.13 -7.26
N GLU A 372 6.88 -35.30 -6.67
CA GLU A 372 7.96 -35.80 -5.79
C GLU A 372 8.00 -35.17 -4.40
N GLU A 373 7.05 -34.35 -4.04
CA GLU A 373 6.86 -33.83 -2.68
C GLU A 373 5.65 -34.50 -2.01
N CYS A 374 5.79 -34.81 -0.70
CA CYS A 374 4.76 -35.45 0.09
C CYS A 374 4.02 -34.40 0.92
N TYR A 375 2.71 -34.34 0.78
CA TYR A 375 1.82 -33.39 1.49
C TYR A 375 0.84 -34.18 2.36
N PRO A 376 0.63 -33.73 3.63
CA PRO A 376 -0.36 -34.29 4.53
C PRO A 376 -1.80 -33.95 4.15
#